data_b7b1252896bbd30547853a633027686b
#
_entry.id   b7b1252896bbd30547853a633027686b
#
_cell.length_a   1.000
_cell.length_b   1.000
_cell.length_c   1.000
_cell.angle_alpha   90.00
_cell.angle_beta   90.00
_cell.angle_gamma   90.00
#
_symmetry.space_group_name_H-M   'P 1'
#
loop_
_entity.id
_entity.type
_entity.pdbx_description
1 polymer ?
#
loop_
_entity_poly.entity_id
_entity_poly.type
_entity_poly.pdbx_seq_one_letter_code
_entity_poly.pdbx_strand_id
1 'polypeptide(L)'
;MASAALKNSLWSVPLLVAALGYFVDIYDLLLFGIVRVQSLQSLHLSEAQVTTEGMRIISYQMYGLLLGGILWGVLGDKKGRLSVLFGSIVLYSVANIFNGFVQTSDAYAWCRFIAGIGLAGELGAGITLVSELVNKEQRGIATSLVAGIGLSGAVVAYFISQSFDWRICYFIGGGLGLSLLFLRIRVYESGLYKKTQESTAVKGNFFMFFNNAHRFKTYMKAIIIGLPTWYVIGILISFSNVFAKQMGIKEVVQPGKAIMYAYAAISIGDMLIGFVSQYFKSRKKAMWLFYAITVFAMLLFFALPIQHASGMYAVCALLGFGTGFWAIFVTMAAEQFGTNLRATATTTIPNMVRGSLPLMLLLFTYLQDYTPYINAAIITGIIVMTLSAIALYFMKETFARDLDFIEE
;
A
#
# COMPACT_ATOMS: atom_id res chain seq x y z
N MET A 1 34.81 8.23 -17.98
CA MET A 1 34.86 7.12 -16.99
C MET A 1 33.99 7.40 -15.74
N ALA A 2 33.93 8.61 -15.19
CA ALA A 2 33.06 8.94 -14.02
C ALA A 2 31.54 8.75 -14.25
N SER A 3 31.05 8.94 -15.51
CA SER A 3 29.63 8.77 -15.85
C SER A 3 29.14 7.31 -15.86
N ALA A 4 30.05 6.33 -16.03
CA ALA A 4 29.68 4.90 -16.01
C ALA A 4 29.64 4.31 -14.59
N ALA A 5 30.46 4.84 -13.67
CA ALA A 5 30.50 4.40 -12.28
C ALA A 5 29.24 4.84 -11.49
N LEU A 6 28.63 5.97 -11.84
CA LEU A 6 27.38 6.45 -11.25
C LEU A 6 26.14 5.61 -11.66
N LYS A 7 26.25 4.86 -12.78
CA LYS A 7 25.16 4.01 -13.30
C LYS A 7 24.94 2.72 -12.51
N ASN A 8 25.90 2.27 -11.73
CA ASN A 8 25.90 0.97 -11.03
C ASN A 8 25.79 1.10 -9.50
N SER A 9 25.57 2.31 -8.97
CA SER A 9 25.46 2.49 -7.53
C SER A 9 24.03 2.29 -7.06
N LEU A 10 23.82 1.37 -6.12
CA LEU A 10 22.58 1.20 -5.35
C LEU A 10 22.19 2.45 -4.54
N TRP A 11 23.07 3.44 -4.46
CA TRP A 11 22.88 4.75 -3.82
C TRP A 11 22.79 5.89 -4.83
N SER A 12 22.28 5.62 -6.04
CA SER A 12 22.07 6.66 -7.03
C SER A 12 20.96 7.63 -6.58
N VAL A 13 21.14 8.92 -6.89
CA VAL A 13 20.16 9.96 -6.55
C VAL A 13 18.73 9.61 -7.02
N PRO A 14 18.49 9.09 -8.24
CA PRO A 14 17.18 8.68 -8.67
C PRO A 14 16.57 7.57 -7.81
N LEU A 15 17.37 6.62 -7.31
CA LEU A 15 16.90 5.54 -6.44
C LEU A 15 16.49 6.09 -5.07
N LEU A 16 17.29 6.98 -4.49
CA LEU A 16 16.97 7.66 -3.23
C LEU A 16 15.69 8.49 -3.36
N VAL A 17 15.53 9.22 -4.45
CA VAL A 17 14.33 10.03 -4.69
C VAL A 17 13.09 9.13 -4.88
N ALA A 18 13.22 7.96 -5.51
CA ALA A 18 12.14 6.97 -5.60
C ALA A 18 11.79 6.39 -4.23
N ALA A 19 12.79 6.07 -3.40
CA ALA A 19 12.59 5.57 -2.05
C ALA A 19 11.92 6.62 -1.14
N LEU A 20 12.36 7.88 -1.22
CA LEU A 20 11.74 9.00 -0.51
C LEU A 20 10.31 9.25 -0.99
N GLY A 21 10.02 9.05 -2.28
CA GLY A 21 8.67 9.13 -2.81
C GLY A 21 7.76 8.10 -2.15
N TYR A 22 8.18 6.86 -2.12
CA TYR A 22 7.42 5.80 -1.47
C TYR A 22 7.29 6.01 0.05
N PHE A 23 8.32 6.58 0.69
CA PHE A 23 8.28 6.98 2.10
C PHE A 23 7.18 8.01 2.38
N VAL A 24 7.10 9.08 1.59
CA VAL A 24 6.08 10.12 1.75
C VAL A 24 4.68 9.57 1.43
N ASP A 25 4.58 8.69 0.43
CA ASP A 25 3.34 8.00 0.08
C ASP A 25 2.81 7.15 1.25
N ILE A 26 3.64 6.33 1.87
CA ILE A 26 3.28 5.50 3.03
C ILE A 26 2.99 6.34 4.27
N TYR A 27 3.77 7.41 4.50
CA TYR A 27 3.49 8.38 5.55
C TYR A 27 2.05 8.90 5.46
N ASP A 28 1.67 9.42 4.30
CA ASP A 28 0.35 10.01 4.10
C ASP A 28 -0.78 8.97 4.05
N LEU A 29 -0.55 7.86 3.42
CA LEU A 29 -1.52 6.77 3.30
C LEU A 29 -2.01 6.31 4.67
N LEU A 30 -1.11 6.25 5.65
CA LEU A 30 -1.39 5.70 6.98
C LEU A 30 -1.63 6.77 8.04
N LEU A 31 -1.31 8.03 7.75
CA LEU A 31 -1.43 9.12 8.71
C LEU A 31 -2.83 9.20 9.32
N PHE A 32 -3.89 9.10 8.50
CA PHE A 32 -5.25 9.09 9.03
C PHE A 32 -5.48 7.94 10.02
N GLY A 33 -5.08 6.72 9.70
CA GLY A 33 -5.19 5.57 10.60
C GLY A 33 -4.48 5.80 11.93
N ILE A 34 -3.30 6.45 11.89
CA ILE A 34 -2.48 6.77 13.06
C ILE A 34 -3.13 7.81 13.94
N VAL A 35 -3.61 8.93 13.36
CA VAL A 35 -4.19 10.06 14.11
C VAL A 35 -5.72 9.99 14.24
N ARG A 36 -6.37 8.96 13.72
CA ARG A 36 -7.82 8.82 13.60
C ARG A 36 -8.57 9.14 14.89
N VAL A 37 -8.19 8.50 15.98
CA VAL A 37 -8.90 8.67 17.25
C VAL A 37 -8.75 10.10 17.75
N GLN A 38 -7.52 10.62 17.80
CA GLN A 38 -7.22 11.97 18.26
C GLN A 38 -7.91 13.03 17.39
N SER A 39 -7.85 12.90 16.07
CA SER A 39 -8.40 13.88 15.14
C SER A 39 -9.94 13.91 15.21
N LEU A 40 -10.60 12.75 15.25
CA LEU A 40 -12.06 12.70 15.30
C LEU A 40 -12.63 13.12 16.66
N GLN A 41 -11.93 12.80 17.75
CA GLN A 41 -12.29 13.32 19.08
C GLN A 41 -12.16 14.84 19.16
N SER A 42 -11.15 15.43 18.52
CA SER A 42 -10.98 16.89 18.46
C SER A 42 -12.06 17.60 17.64
N LEU A 43 -12.78 16.86 16.79
CA LEU A 43 -13.97 17.32 16.08
C LEU A 43 -15.27 17.06 16.87
N HIS A 44 -15.17 16.81 18.19
CA HIS A 44 -16.28 16.58 19.12
C HIS A 44 -17.16 15.36 18.81
N LEU A 45 -16.60 14.33 18.14
CA LEU A 45 -17.33 13.09 17.89
C LEU A 45 -17.27 12.15 19.10
N SER A 46 -18.40 11.51 19.40
CA SER A 46 -18.48 10.48 20.44
C SER A 46 -17.66 9.23 20.04
N GLU A 47 -17.34 8.38 21.01
CA GLU A 47 -16.53 7.21 20.79
C GLU A 47 -17.10 6.24 19.73
N ALA A 48 -18.42 6.06 19.71
CA ALA A 48 -19.11 5.28 18.68
C ALA A 48 -18.98 5.93 17.30
N GLN A 49 -19.16 7.25 17.23
CA GLN A 49 -18.98 8.01 15.98
C GLN A 49 -17.55 7.99 15.47
N VAL A 50 -16.53 8.03 16.35
CA VAL A 50 -15.11 7.89 15.97
C VAL A 50 -14.85 6.59 15.21
N THR A 51 -15.52 5.51 15.58
CA THR A 51 -15.39 4.24 14.88
C THR A 51 -16.07 4.28 13.51
N THR A 52 -17.34 4.70 13.47
CA THR A 52 -18.15 4.74 12.22
C THR A 52 -17.60 5.75 11.21
N GLU A 53 -17.31 6.98 11.65
CA GLU A 53 -16.72 8.02 10.80
C GLU A 53 -15.29 7.64 10.37
N GLY A 54 -14.55 6.96 11.24
CA GLY A 54 -13.23 6.43 10.90
C GLY A 54 -13.30 5.43 9.74
N MET A 55 -14.24 4.49 9.76
CA MET A 55 -14.47 3.55 8.64
C MET A 55 -14.88 4.30 7.37
N ARG A 56 -15.75 5.29 7.49
CA ARG A 56 -16.21 6.12 6.37
C ARG A 56 -15.05 6.87 5.72
N ILE A 57 -14.23 7.56 6.50
CA ILE A 57 -13.11 8.37 5.98
C ILE A 57 -12.04 7.49 5.34
N ILE A 58 -11.71 6.34 5.95
CA ILE A 58 -10.82 5.35 5.33
C ILE A 58 -11.39 4.88 3.98
N SER A 59 -12.69 4.59 3.93
CA SER A 59 -13.35 4.18 2.68
C SER A 59 -13.27 5.24 1.59
N TYR A 60 -13.46 6.52 1.92
CA TYR A 60 -13.29 7.63 0.98
C TYR A 60 -11.86 7.70 0.43
N GLN A 61 -10.85 7.57 1.29
CA GLN A 61 -9.45 7.52 0.85
C GLN A 61 -9.19 6.35 -0.09
N MET A 62 -9.74 5.18 0.19
CA MET A 62 -9.58 3.98 -0.63
C MET A 62 -10.33 4.08 -1.97
N TYR A 63 -11.51 4.69 -2.00
CA TYR A 63 -12.20 5.04 -3.25
C TYR A 63 -11.38 6.02 -4.09
N GLY A 64 -10.74 6.99 -3.44
CA GLY A 64 -9.80 7.90 -4.08
C GLY A 64 -8.64 7.15 -4.74
N LEU A 65 -8.02 6.20 -4.03
CA LEU A 65 -6.94 5.35 -4.55
C LEU A 65 -7.39 4.50 -5.74
N LEU A 66 -8.59 3.94 -5.69
CA LEU A 66 -9.17 3.14 -6.77
C LEU A 66 -9.34 3.99 -8.03
N LEU A 67 -10.01 5.12 -7.92
CA LEU A 67 -10.24 6.04 -9.05
C LEU A 67 -8.93 6.65 -9.55
N GLY A 68 -8.04 7.03 -8.65
CA GLY A 68 -6.71 7.54 -8.96
C GLY A 68 -5.85 6.51 -9.69
N GLY A 69 -5.92 5.24 -9.31
CA GLY A 69 -5.22 4.15 -10.00
C GLY A 69 -5.61 4.04 -11.47
N ILE A 70 -6.89 4.17 -11.78
CA ILE A 70 -7.40 4.21 -13.17
C ILE A 70 -6.94 5.49 -13.86
N LEU A 71 -7.16 6.64 -13.22
CA LEU A 71 -6.83 7.96 -13.78
C LEU A 71 -5.35 8.06 -14.15
N TRP A 72 -4.47 7.75 -13.20
CA TRP A 72 -3.03 7.83 -13.41
C TRP A 72 -2.49 6.72 -14.32
N GLY A 73 -3.11 5.53 -14.32
CA GLY A 73 -2.81 4.49 -15.28
C GLY A 73 -3.04 4.98 -16.72
N VAL A 74 -4.23 5.52 -17.00
CA VAL A 74 -4.58 6.06 -18.34
C VAL A 74 -3.75 7.29 -18.71
N LEU A 75 -3.51 8.21 -17.76
CA LEU A 75 -2.69 9.40 -18.02
C LEU A 75 -1.22 9.05 -18.22
N GLY A 76 -0.70 8.08 -17.51
CA GLY A 76 0.67 7.58 -17.65
C GLY A 76 0.95 7.01 -19.03
N ASP A 77 -0.03 6.28 -19.58
CA ASP A 77 0.07 5.74 -20.93
C ASP A 77 0.02 6.86 -22.01
N LYS A 78 -0.75 7.93 -21.79
CA LYS A 78 -0.92 9.03 -22.75
C LYS A 78 0.15 10.11 -22.65
N LYS A 79 0.46 10.58 -21.42
CA LYS A 79 1.33 11.74 -21.17
C LYS A 79 2.71 11.39 -20.61
N GLY A 80 2.95 10.11 -20.38
CA GLY A 80 4.21 9.62 -19.81
C GLY A 80 4.23 9.64 -18.28
N ARG A 81 5.10 8.81 -17.71
CA ARG A 81 5.18 8.51 -16.27
C ARG A 81 5.56 9.71 -15.40
N LEU A 82 6.38 10.60 -15.92
CA LEU A 82 6.83 11.80 -15.18
C LEU A 82 5.67 12.78 -14.92
N SER A 83 4.78 12.95 -15.91
CA SER A 83 3.59 13.80 -15.74
C SER A 83 2.67 13.26 -14.64
N VAL A 84 2.55 11.93 -14.54
CA VAL A 84 1.81 11.26 -13.46
C VAL A 84 2.45 11.53 -12.12
N LEU A 85 3.76 11.33 -12.00
CA LEU A 85 4.49 11.55 -10.74
C LEU A 85 4.34 13.00 -10.25
N PHE A 86 4.49 14.00 -11.13
CA PHE A 86 4.33 15.39 -10.73
C PHE A 86 2.90 15.75 -10.36
N GLY A 87 1.93 15.34 -11.17
CA GLY A 87 0.51 15.61 -10.91
C GLY A 87 0.00 14.95 -9.63
N SER A 88 0.39 13.71 -9.37
CA SER A 88 0.01 12.97 -8.19
C SER A 88 0.55 13.60 -6.91
N ILE A 89 1.83 14.00 -6.89
CA ILE A 89 2.45 14.66 -5.72
C ILE A 89 1.76 15.98 -5.41
N VAL A 90 1.53 16.82 -6.41
CA VAL A 90 0.84 18.11 -6.19
C VAL A 90 -0.54 17.86 -5.59
N LEU A 91 -1.29 16.92 -6.14
CA LEU A 91 -2.67 16.67 -5.72
C LEU A 91 -2.75 16.21 -4.26
N TYR A 92 -1.96 15.20 -3.85
CA TYR A 92 -2.04 14.74 -2.47
C TYR A 92 -1.41 15.73 -1.49
N SER A 93 -0.34 16.45 -1.87
CA SER A 93 0.29 17.45 -1.01
C SER A 93 -0.66 18.60 -0.69
N VAL A 94 -1.33 19.11 -1.71
CA VAL A 94 -2.34 20.17 -1.54
C VAL A 94 -3.53 19.66 -0.70
N ALA A 95 -4.02 18.45 -0.98
CA ALA A 95 -5.09 17.84 -0.19
C ALA A 95 -4.72 17.67 1.28
N ASN A 96 -3.46 17.33 1.59
CA ASN A 96 -2.96 17.24 2.96
C ASN A 96 -2.92 18.60 3.65
N ILE A 97 -2.43 19.64 2.97
CA ILE A 97 -2.45 21.00 3.53
C ILE A 97 -3.88 21.41 3.87
N PHE A 98 -4.84 21.20 2.96
CA PHE A 98 -6.26 21.47 3.24
C PHE A 98 -6.81 20.62 4.38
N ASN A 99 -6.35 19.38 4.51
CA ASN A 99 -6.77 18.48 5.58
C ASN A 99 -6.39 19.01 6.98
N GLY A 100 -5.30 19.77 7.10
CA GLY A 100 -4.93 20.47 8.34
C GLY A 100 -5.92 21.54 8.77
N PHE A 101 -6.78 22.03 7.89
CA PHE A 101 -7.76 23.10 8.18
C PHE A 101 -9.20 22.58 8.39
N VAL A 102 -9.47 21.28 8.21
CA VAL A 102 -10.84 20.75 8.29
C VAL A 102 -11.43 20.90 9.68
N GLN A 103 -12.74 21.19 9.73
CA GLN A 103 -13.52 21.36 10.96
C GLN A 103 -14.68 20.35 11.07
N THR A 104 -14.94 19.57 10.02
CA THR A 104 -16.02 18.58 9.97
C THR A 104 -15.52 17.25 9.43
N SER A 105 -16.18 16.16 9.83
CA SER A 105 -15.87 14.82 9.32
C SER A 105 -16.12 14.69 7.81
N ASP A 106 -17.09 15.42 7.25
CA ASP A 106 -17.37 15.44 5.81
C ASP A 106 -16.23 16.09 5.02
N ALA A 107 -15.75 17.26 5.44
CA ALA A 107 -14.61 17.92 4.81
C ALA A 107 -13.36 17.03 4.92
N TYR A 108 -13.18 16.35 6.05
CA TYR A 108 -12.09 15.40 6.24
C TYR A 108 -12.18 14.24 5.24
N ALA A 109 -13.35 13.63 5.08
CA ALA A 109 -13.57 12.54 4.13
C ALA A 109 -13.25 12.96 2.69
N TRP A 110 -13.70 14.13 2.25
CA TRP A 110 -13.42 14.64 0.91
C TRP A 110 -11.93 14.97 0.71
N CYS A 111 -11.26 15.57 1.68
CA CYS A 111 -9.82 15.77 1.62
C CYS A 111 -9.06 14.44 1.49
N ARG A 112 -9.47 13.40 2.24
CA ARG A 112 -8.87 12.06 2.15
C ARG A 112 -9.16 11.38 0.81
N PHE A 113 -10.35 11.59 0.23
CA PHE A 113 -10.67 11.12 -1.11
C PHE A 113 -9.75 11.73 -2.17
N ILE A 114 -9.57 13.04 -2.15
CA ILE A 114 -8.69 13.76 -3.10
C ILE A 114 -7.23 13.35 -2.89
N ALA A 115 -6.78 13.25 -1.63
CA ALA A 115 -5.44 12.74 -1.32
C ALA A 115 -5.26 11.31 -1.84
N GLY A 116 -6.27 10.45 -1.70
CA GLY A 116 -6.26 9.09 -2.25
C GLY A 116 -6.07 9.06 -3.76
N ILE A 117 -6.76 9.94 -4.50
CA ILE A 117 -6.54 10.07 -5.95
C ILE A 117 -5.06 10.42 -6.23
N GLY A 118 -4.49 11.37 -5.48
CA GLY A 118 -3.09 11.73 -5.63
C GLY A 118 -2.14 10.55 -5.36
N LEU A 119 -2.26 9.91 -4.21
CA LEU A 119 -1.39 8.81 -3.77
C LEU A 119 -1.34 7.62 -4.74
N ALA A 120 -2.39 7.39 -5.50
CA ALA A 120 -2.48 6.26 -6.43
C ALA A 120 -1.44 6.31 -7.58
N GLY A 121 -0.92 7.48 -7.92
CA GLY A 121 0.04 7.65 -9.01
C GLY A 121 1.48 7.31 -8.64
N GLU A 122 1.81 7.29 -7.36
CA GLU A 122 3.20 7.27 -6.88
C GLU A 122 3.84 5.88 -6.97
N LEU A 123 3.18 4.86 -6.41
CA LEU A 123 3.76 3.52 -6.24
C LEU A 123 4.19 2.87 -7.56
N GLY A 124 3.30 2.85 -8.55
CA GLY A 124 3.57 2.19 -9.82
C GLY A 124 4.68 2.87 -10.62
N ALA A 125 4.69 4.19 -10.62
CA ALA A 125 5.70 4.98 -11.32
C ALA A 125 7.08 4.84 -10.66
N GLY A 126 7.15 4.82 -9.32
CA GLY A 126 8.39 4.65 -8.57
C GLY A 126 9.04 3.28 -8.81
N ILE A 127 8.29 2.18 -8.68
CA ILE A 127 8.79 0.81 -8.92
C ILE A 127 9.27 0.64 -10.36
N THR A 128 8.51 1.17 -11.32
CA THR A 128 8.90 1.07 -12.74
C THR A 128 10.19 1.84 -13.02
N LEU A 129 10.31 3.05 -12.48
CA LEU A 129 11.50 3.88 -12.62
C LEU A 129 12.75 3.17 -12.08
N VAL A 130 12.66 2.57 -10.88
CA VAL A 130 13.75 1.78 -10.29
C VAL A 130 14.14 0.61 -11.19
N SER A 131 13.15 -0.11 -11.72
CA SER A 131 13.42 -1.27 -12.59
C SER A 131 14.10 -0.90 -13.92
N GLU A 132 13.94 0.32 -14.39
CA GLU A 132 14.56 0.85 -15.62
C GLU A 132 15.96 1.43 -15.38
N LEU A 133 16.24 1.91 -14.17
CA LEU A 133 17.51 2.56 -13.83
C LEU A 133 18.60 1.58 -13.38
N VAL A 134 18.22 0.40 -12.88
CA VAL A 134 19.12 -0.56 -12.25
C VAL A 134 19.31 -1.79 -13.14
N ASN A 135 20.53 -2.35 -13.15
CA ASN A 135 20.85 -3.58 -13.88
C ASN A 135 20.01 -4.77 -13.40
N LYS A 136 19.78 -5.76 -14.29
CA LYS A 136 18.93 -6.94 -14.02
C LYS A 136 19.31 -7.68 -12.73
N GLU A 137 20.62 -7.80 -12.46
CA GLU A 137 21.17 -8.49 -11.29
C GLU A 137 20.90 -7.76 -9.97
N GLN A 138 20.83 -6.44 -10.01
CA GLN A 138 20.66 -5.58 -8.82
C GLN A 138 19.21 -5.14 -8.56
N ARG A 139 18.30 -5.41 -9.49
CA ARG A 139 16.89 -4.98 -9.40
C ARG A 139 16.22 -5.45 -8.10
N GLY A 140 16.47 -6.70 -7.71
CA GLY A 140 15.90 -7.25 -6.47
C GLY A 140 16.34 -6.48 -5.22
N ILE A 141 17.64 -6.17 -5.13
CA ILE A 141 18.19 -5.40 -4.00
C ILE A 141 17.66 -3.96 -4.02
N ALA A 142 17.63 -3.33 -5.19
CA ALA A 142 17.16 -1.96 -5.34
C ALA A 142 15.67 -1.81 -4.98
N THR A 143 14.83 -2.73 -5.44
CA THR A 143 13.38 -2.73 -5.08
C THR A 143 13.16 -3.01 -3.59
N SER A 144 13.94 -3.90 -2.98
CA SER A 144 13.88 -4.17 -1.54
C SER A 144 14.33 -2.95 -0.71
N LEU A 145 15.35 -2.22 -1.14
CA LEU A 145 15.78 -0.98 -0.48
C LEU A 145 14.69 0.11 -0.56
N VAL A 146 14.10 0.30 -1.75
CA VAL A 146 13.01 1.25 -1.93
C VAL A 146 11.80 0.86 -1.08
N ALA A 147 11.45 -0.41 -1.02
CA ALA A 147 10.36 -0.90 -0.19
C ALA A 147 10.65 -0.69 1.31
N GLY A 148 11.83 -1.07 1.79
CA GLY A 148 12.20 -0.94 3.20
C GLY A 148 12.24 0.51 3.68
N ILE A 149 12.86 1.41 2.91
CA ILE A 149 12.86 2.85 3.20
C ILE A 149 11.43 3.40 3.12
N GLY A 150 10.68 3.04 2.08
CA GLY A 150 9.32 3.51 1.89
C GLY A 150 8.40 3.15 3.05
N LEU A 151 8.38 1.89 3.46
CA LEU A 151 7.52 1.40 4.54
C LEU A 151 7.85 2.03 5.91
N SER A 152 9.09 2.52 6.11
CA SER A 152 9.45 3.26 7.32
C SER A 152 8.70 4.59 7.49
N GLY A 153 8.06 5.10 6.42
CA GLY A 153 7.19 6.29 6.47
C GLY A 153 6.08 6.17 7.52
N ALA A 154 5.50 4.98 7.71
CA ALA A 154 4.50 4.73 8.75
C ALA A 154 5.07 4.87 10.17
N VAL A 155 6.30 4.39 10.38
CA VAL A 155 6.98 4.48 11.67
C VAL A 155 7.26 5.94 12.02
N VAL A 156 7.77 6.71 11.05
CA VAL A 156 8.03 8.14 11.22
C VAL A 156 6.73 8.92 11.43
N ALA A 157 5.65 8.59 10.70
CA ALA A 157 4.33 9.19 10.90
C ALA A 157 3.84 9.03 12.34
N TYR A 158 4.02 7.85 12.91
CA TYR A 158 3.68 7.61 14.32
C TYR A 158 4.48 8.48 15.27
N PHE A 159 5.82 8.54 15.14
CA PHE A 159 6.65 9.38 16.03
C PHE A 159 6.33 10.86 15.89
N ILE A 160 6.07 11.34 14.68
CA ILE A 160 5.63 12.73 14.46
C ILE A 160 4.28 12.97 15.17
N SER A 161 3.34 12.03 15.08
CA SER A 161 2.02 12.15 15.72
C SER A 161 2.06 12.13 17.26
N GLN A 162 3.15 11.66 17.87
CA GLN A 162 3.35 11.72 19.32
C GLN A 162 3.88 13.09 19.77
N SER A 163 4.52 13.83 18.86
CA SER A 163 5.16 15.11 19.18
C SER A 163 4.34 16.33 18.75
N PHE A 164 3.44 16.17 17.79
CA PHE A 164 2.69 17.24 17.18
C PHE A 164 1.19 16.95 17.13
N ASP A 165 0.38 18.02 17.12
CA ASP A 165 -1.05 17.92 16.84
C ASP A 165 -1.30 17.28 15.46
N TRP A 166 -2.42 16.59 15.32
CA TRP A 166 -2.75 15.88 14.09
C TRP A 166 -2.84 16.79 12.85
N ARG A 167 -3.21 18.07 13.02
CA ARG A 167 -3.23 19.04 11.92
C ARG A 167 -1.83 19.35 11.42
N ILE A 168 -0.88 19.51 12.35
CA ILE A 168 0.53 19.72 12.04
C ILE A 168 1.10 18.52 11.31
N CYS A 169 0.72 17.30 11.69
CA CYS A 169 1.13 16.08 10.98
C CYS A 169 0.72 16.11 9.50
N TYR A 170 -0.45 16.64 9.16
CA TYR A 170 -0.87 16.83 7.77
C TYR A 170 -0.09 17.94 7.05
N PHE A 171 0.20 19.04 7.73
CA PHE A 171 1.07 20.08 7.14
C PHE A 171 2.48 19.55 6.87
N ILE A 172 3.03 18.74 7.77
CA ILE A 172 4.32 18.06 7.56
C ILE A 172 4.23 17.14 6.33
N GLY A 173 3.18 16.30 6.23
CA GLY A 173 2.98 15.42 5.08
C GLY A 173 2.88 16.17 3.75
N GLY A 174 2.10 17.25 3.71
CA GLY A 174 2.01 18.12 2.55
C GLY A 174 3.34 18.80 2.20
N GLY A 175 4.07 19.27 3.21
CA GLY A 175 5.41 19.87 3.05
C GLY A 175 6.45 18.87 2.55
N LEU A 176 6.44 17.64 3.05
CA LEU A 176 7.31 16.56 2.56
C LEU A 176 7.03 16.25 1.09
N GLY A 177 5.74 16.19 0.69
CA GLY A 177 5.36 15.97 -0.69
C GLY A 177 5.83 17.09 -1.61
N LEU A 178 5.64 18.35 -1.25
CA LEU A 178 6.13 19.50 -2.03
C LEU A 178 7.67 19.54 -2.10
N SER A 179 8.36 19.19 -1.02
CA SER A 179 9.83 19.08 -1.00
C SER A 179 10.31 17.97 -1.94
N LEU A 180 9.62 16.84 -1.96
CA LEU A 180 9.89 15.73 -2.89
C LEU A 180 9.66 16.16 -4.34
N LEU A 181 8.59 16.91 -4.62
CA LEU A 181 8.32 17.47 -5.95
C LEU A 181 9.49 18.33 -6.43
N PHE A 182 9.98 19.23 -5.57
CA PHE A 182 11.11 20.08 -5.88
C PHE A 182 12.41 19.30 -6.16
N LEU A 183 12.69 18.26 -5.35
CA LEU A 183 13.81 17.34 -5.57
C LEU A 183 13.70 16.64 -6.91
N ARG A 184 12.52 16.18 -7.29
CA ARG A 184 12.26 15.50 -8.57
C ARG A 184 12.46 16.41 -9.77
N ILE A 185 11.99 17.66 -9.71
CA ILE A 185 12.20 18.64 -10.77
C ILE A 185 13.69 18.83 -11.00
N ARG A 186 14.48 19.03 -9.94
CA ARG A 186 15.94 19.20 -10.05
C ARG A 186 16.66 17.97 -10.63
N VAL A 187 16.26 16.77 -10.20
CA VAL A 187 16.83 15.53 -10.73
C VAL A 187 16.46 15.31 -12.19
N TYR A 188 15.24 15.70 -12.59
CA TYR A 188 14.81 15.68 -13.98
C TYR A 188 15.62 16.65 -14.86
N GLU A 189 15.78 17.88 -14.43
CA GLU A 189 16.56 18.91 -15.13
C GLU A 189 18.04 18.52 -15.28
N SER A 190 18.59 17.75 -14.34
CA SER A 190 19.97 17.25 -14.43
C SER A 190 20.22 16.23 -15.56
N GLY A 191 19.17 15.84 -16.29
CA GLY A 191 19.24 14.93 -17.43
C GLY A 191 19.42 13.45 -17.08
N LEU A 192 19.40 13.09 -15.80
CA LEU A 192 19.50 11.70 -15.34
C LEU A 192 18.35 10.81 -15.86
N TYR A 193 17.22 11.42 -16.23
CA TYR A 193 16.04 10.75 -16.80
C TYR A 193 15.95 10.79 -18.34
N LYS A 194 16.82 11.50 -19.05
CA LYS A 194 16.72 11.64 -20.52
C LYS A 194 16.74 10.32 -21.29
N LYS A 195 17.38 9.29 -20.75
CA LYS A 195 17.44 7.96 -21.40
C LYS A 195 16.14 7.15 -21.30
N THR A 196 15.26 7.49 -20.37
CA THR A 196 13.99 6.77 -20.16
C THR A 196 12.90 7.20 -21.14
N GLN A 197 13.09 8.33 -21.81
CA GLN A 197 12.11 8.90 -22.78
C GLN A 197 12.18 8.23 -24.17
N GLU A 198 13.27 7.56 -24.51
CA GLU A 198 13.53 6.99 -25.85
C GLU A 198 13.02 5.54 -26.02
N SER A 199 12.43 4.92 -24.97
CA SER A 199 11.85 3.59 -25.16
C SER A 199 10.54 3.68 -25.93
N THR A 200 10.58 3.26 -27.18
CA THR A 200 9.44 3.04 -28.09
C THR A 200 8.60 1.81 -27.68
N ALA A 201 8.47 1.52 -26.40
CA ALA A 201 7.61 0.44 -25.92
C ALA A 201 6.16 0.72 -26.33
N VAL A 202 5.53 -0.22 -27.01
CA VAL A 202 4.10 -0.18 -27.34
C VAL A 202 3.33 0.06 -26.05
N LYS A 203 2.64 1.21 -25.98
CA LYS A 203 1.92 1.64 -24.77
C LYS A 203 0.67 0.79 -24.61
N GLY A 204 0.55 0.07 -23.51
CA GLY A 204 -0.66 -0.67 -23.16
C GLY A 204 -1.79 0.28 -22.78
N ASN A 205 -3.01 -0.17 -22.97
CA ASN A 205 -4.21 0.54 -22.54
C ASN A 205 -4.86 -0.23 -21.39
N PHE A 206 -5.19 0.45 -20.29
CA PHE A 206 -5.89 -0.13 -19.13
C PHE A 206 -7.13 -0.96 -19.55
N PHE A 207 -7.90 -0.49 -20.53
CA PHE A 207 -9.09 -1.20 -20.99
C PHE A 207 -8.80 -2.55 -21.65
N MET A 208 -7.57 -2.83 -22.06
CA MET A 208 -7.17 -4.14 -22.59
C MET A 208 -7.32 -5.27 -21.58
N PHE A 209 -7.30 -4.99 -20.27
CA PHE A 209 -7.58 -6.01 -19.24
C PHE A 209 -9.00 -6.55 -19.32
N PHE A 210 -9.93 -5.79 -19.89
CA PHE A 210 -11.37 -6.10 -19.97
C PHE A 210 -11.81 -6.65 -21.34
N ASN A 211 -10.98 -6.51 -22.36
CA ASN A 211 -11.32 -6.94 -23.73
C ASN A 211 -11.16 -8.45 -23.96
N ASN A 212 -10.51 -9.17 -23.02
CA ASN A 212 -10.24 -10.60 -23.14
C ASN A 212 -10.56 -11.30 -21.82
N ALA A 213 -11.42 -12.33 -21.86
CA ALA A 213 -11.85 -13.05 -20.65
C ALA A 213 -10.68 -13.69 -19.88
N HIS A 214 -9.62 -14.14 -20.57
CA HIS A 214 -8.45 -14.70 -19.91
C HIS A 214 -7.66 -13.62 -19.15
N ARG A 215 -7.41 -12.48 -19.79
CA ARG A 215 -6.75 -11.31 -19.16
C ARG A 215 -7.56 -10.80 -17.98
N PHE A 216 -8.87 -10.64 -18.16
CA PHE A 216 -9.76 -10.22 -17.08
C PHE A 216 -9.70 -11.15 -15.87
N LYS A 217 -9.84 -12.46 -16.10
CA LYS A 217 -9.73 -13.47 -15.02
C LYS A 217 -8.36 -13.43 -14.33
N THR A 218 -7.29 -13.22 -15.06
CA THR A 218 -5.92 -13.11 -14.53
C THR A 218 -5.78 -11.83 -13.70
N TYR A 219 -6.32 -10.71 -14.19
CA TYR A 219 -6.32 -9.42 -13.50
C TYR A 219 -7.12 -9.50 -12.18
N MET A 220 -8.32 -10.07 -12.21
CA MET A 220 -9.14 -10.28 -11.02
C MET A 220 -8.46 -11.21 -10.00
N LYS A 221 -7.86 -12.32 -10.44
CA LYS A 221 -7.07 -13.19 -9.54
C LYS A 221 -5.92 -12.43 -8.89
N ALA A 222 -5.22 -11.59 -9.64
CA ALA A 222 -4.13 -10.78 -9.09
C ALA A 222 -4.65 -9.82 -8.01
N ILE A 223 -5.79 -9.17 -8.20
CA ILE A 223 -6.40 -8.30 -7.18
C ILE A 223 -6.76 -9.13 -5.94
N ILE A 224 -7.45 -10.25 -6.12
CA ILE A 224 -7.93 -11.09 -5.00
C ILE A 224 -6.77 -11.60 -4.14
N ILE A 225 -5.62 -11.95 -4.73
CA ILE A 225 -4.43 -12.39 -4.00
C ILE A 225 -3.91 -11.31 -3.03
N GLY A 226 -4.07 -10.04 -3.33
CA GLY A 226 -3.63 -8.94 -2.47
C GLY A 226 -4.55 -8.61 -1.29
N LEU A 227 -5.81 -9.09 -1.30
CA LEU A 227 -6.83 -8.70 -0.31
C LEU A 227 -6.44 -8.92 1.15
N PRO A 228 -5.74 -10.02 1.55
CA PRO A 228 -5.40 -10.27 2.95
C PRO A 228 -4.64 -9.12 3.60
N THR A 229 -3.75 -8.47 2.87
CA THR A 229 -2.98 -7.32 3.37
C THR A 229 -3.90 -6.21 3.87
N TRP A 230 -4.93 -5.86 3.08
CA TRP A 230 -5.83 -4.75 3.44
C TRP A 230 -6.95 -5.17 4.39
N TYR A 231 -7.30 -6.44 4.47
CA TYR A 231 -8.11 -6.96 5.57
C TYR A 231 -7.36 -6.81 6.91
N VAL A 232 -6.10 -7.24 6.97
CA VAL A 232 -5.29 -7.17 8.19
C VAL A 232 -5.02 -5.71 8.59
N ILE A 233 -4.52 -4.89 7.66
CA ILE A 233 -4.17 -3.49 7.96
C ILE A 233 -5.41 -2.64 8.16
N GLY A 234 -6.37 -2.72 7.25
CA GLY A 234 -7.53 -1.84 7.21
C GLY A 234 -8.60 -2.16 8.25
N ILE A 235 -8.71 -3.42 8.69
CA ILE A 235 -9.70 -3.84 9.70
C ILE A 235 -9.00 -4.17 11.01
N LEU A 236 -8.17 -5.20 11.09
CA LEU A 236 -7.65 -5.68 12.36
C LEU A 236 -6.73 -4.67 13.06
N ILE A 237 -5.75 -4.13 12.33
CA ILE A 237 -4.74 -3.22 12.89
C ILE A 237 -5.28 -1.81 13.08
N SER A 238 -5.98 -1.26 12.06
CA SER A 238 -6.53 0.09 12.13
C SER A 238 -7.60 0.27 13.21
N PHE A 239 -8.32 -0.80 13.56
CA PHE A 239 -9.32 -0.79 14.62
C PHE A 239 -8.91 -1.61 15.84
N SER A 240 -7.62 -1.83 16.03
CA SER A 240 -7.05 -2.59 17.17
C SER A 240 -7.51 -2.09 18.54
N ASN A 241 -7.77 -0.78 18.68
CA ASN A 241 -8.35 -0.22 19.90
C ASN A 241 -9.78 -0.71 20.19
N VAL A 242 -10.59 -0.90 19.14
CA VAL A 242 -11.96 -1.43 19.28
C VAL A 242 -11.90 -2.92 19.61
N PHE A 243 -11.06 -3.69 18.89
CA PHE A 243 -10.83 -5.10 19.21
C PHE A 243 -10.33 -5.29 20.64
N ALA A 244 -9.38 -4.48 21.11
CA ALA A 244 -8.88 -4.54 22.47
C ALA A 244 -9.99 -4.38 23.51
N LYS A 245 -10.92 -3.41 23.31
CA LYS A 245 -12.08 -3.25 24.19
C LYS A 245 -13.01 -4.45 24.15
N GLN A 246 -13.30 -4.98 22.97
CA GLN A 246 -14.15 -6.16 22.81
C GLN A 246 -13.54 -7.43 23.42
N MET A 247 -12.22 -7.51 23.47
CA MET A 247 -11.44 -8.59 24.12
C MET A 247 -11.26 -8.37 25.63
N GLY A 248 -11.71 -7.23 26.19
CA GLY A 248 -11.60 -6.94 27.59
C GLY A 248 -10.23 -6.45 28.06
N ILE A 249 -9.37 -5.98 27.15
CA ILE A 249 -8.08 -5.38 27.50
C ILE A 249 -8.32 -4.05 28.17
N LYS A 250 -7.87 -3.92 29.44
CA LYS A 250 -8.10 -2.71 30.25
C LYS A 250 -7.17 -1.55 29.86
N GLU A 251 -6.01 -1.86 29.33
CA GLU A 251 -5.03 -0.87 28.88
C GLU A 251 -5.47 -0.22 27.57
N VAL A 252 -5.11 1.07 27.40
CA VAL A 252 -5.43 1.82 26.19
C VAL A 252 -4.55 1.34 25.04
N VAL A 253 -5.17 0.72 24.03
CA VAL A 253 -4.49 0.36 22.78
C VAL A 253 -4.63 1.51 21.79
N GLN A 254 -3.48 2.01 21.32
CA GLN A 254 -3.40 3.09 20.34
C GLN A 254 -3.28 2.50 18.92
N PRO A 255 -4.24 2.77 18.01
CA PRO A 255 -4.16 2.27 16.63
C PRO A 255 -2.88 2.70 15.91
N GLY A 256 -2.44 3.93 16.11
CA GLY A 256 -1.20 4.44 15.53
C GLY A 256 0.02 3.63 15.93
N LYS A 257 0.11 3.21 17.20
CA LYS A 257 1.19 2.36 17.70
C LYS A 257 1.11 0.94 17.11
N ALA A 258 -0.11 0.40 16.98
CA ALA A 258 -0.33 -0.89 16.31
C ALA A 258 0.10 -0.85 14.84
N ILE A 259 -0.25 0.22 14.11
CA ILE A 259 0.16 0.44 12.71
C ILE A 259 1.70 0.55 12.63
N MET A 260 2.34 1.29 13.52
CA MET A 260 3.80 1.42 13.55
C MET A 260 4.49 0.05 13.69
N TYR A 261 4.09 -0.77 14.68
CA TYR A 261 4.67 -2.10 14.87
C TYR A 261 4.40 -3.03 13.69
N ALA A 262 3.19 -2.98 13.15
CA ALA A 262 2.84 -3.77 11.97
C ALA A 262 3.69 -3.39 10.76
N TYR A 263 3.84 -2.10 10.47
CA TYR A 263 4.61 -1.65 9.30
C TYR A 263 6.12 -1.85 9.45
N ALA A 264 6.67 -1.74 10.66
CA ALA A 264 8.04 -2.15 10.93
C ALA A 264 8.25 -3.65 10.62
N ALA A 265 7.30 -4.48 11.01
CA ALA A 265 7.36 -5.92 10.73
C ALA A 265 7.07 -6.26 9.26
N ILE A 266 6.14 -5.56 8.58
CA ILE A 266 5.90 -5.66 7.13
C ILE A 266 7.21 -5.38 6.37
N SER A 267 7.93 -4.33 6.75
CA SER A 267 9.20 -3.97 6.10
C SER A 267 10.20 -5.12 6.15
N ILE A 268 10.32 -5.80 7.30
CA ILE A 268 11.18 -6.97 7.47
C ILE A 268 10.66 -8.15 6.62
N GLY A 269 9.35 -8.40 6.67
CA GLY A 269 8.70 -9.48 5.89
C GLY A 269 8.89 -9.31 4.39
N ASP A 270 8.70 -8.09 3.88
CA ASP A 270 8.85 -7.75 2.46
C ASP A 270 10.29 -7.90 1.96
N MET A 271 11.29 -7.62 2.82
CA MET A 271 12.69 -7.93 2.51
C MET A 271 12.94 -9.44 2.48
N LEU A 272 12.44 -10.17 3.49
CA LEU A 272 12.71 -11.60 3.63
C LEU A 272 12.02 -12.44 2.56
N ILE A 273 10.80 -12.10 2.14
CA ILE A 273 10.07 -12.88 1.13
C ILE A 273 10.81 -12.93 -0.20
N GLY A 274 11.58 -11.91 -0.55
CA GLY A 274 12.44 -11.91 -1.73
C GLY A 274 13.45 -13.06 -1.67
N PHE A 275 14.15 -13.22 -0.55
CA PHE A 275 15.10 -14.32 -0.33
C PHE A 275 14.39 -15.68 -0.28
N VAL A 276 13.25 -15.77 0.38
CA VAL A 276 12.41 -16.99 0.45
C VAL A 276 11.97 -17.42 -0.95
N SER A 277 11.56 -16.48 -1.79
CA SER A 277 11.18 -16.74 -3.18
C SER A 277 12.36 -17.26 -4.03
N GLN A 278 13.55 -16.72 -3.82
CA GLN A 278 14.77 -17.22 -4.48
C GLN A 278 15.16 -18.62 -3.99
N TYR A 279 15.10 -18.85 -2.68
CA TYR A 279 15.39 -20.15 -2.09
C TYR A 279 14.46 -21.26 -2.60
N PHE A 280 13.16 -21.00 -2.63
CA PHE A 280 12.16 -21.95 -3.15
C PHE A 280 12.12 -22.02 -4.67
N LYS A 281 12.79 -21.12 -5.37
CA LYS A 281 12.67 -20.94 -6.83
C LYS A 281 11.19 -20.88 -7.27
N SER A 282 10.37 -20.20 -6.49
CA SER A 282 8.91 -20.12 -6.71
C SER A 282 8.31 -18.91 -6.00
N ARG A 283 7.63 -18.05 -6.75
CA ARG A 283 6.84 -16.96 -6.21
C ARG A 283 5.66 -17.49 -5.39
N LYS A 284 4.97 -18.48 -5.93
CA LYS A 284 3.78 -19.07 -5.28
C LYS A 284 4.09 -19.73 -3.95
N LYS A 285 5.18 -20.50 -3.83
CA LYS A 285 5.57 -21.15 -2.56
C LYS A 285 5.88 -20.11 -1.48
N ALA A 286 6.57 -19.02 -1.84
CA ALA A 286 6.83 -17.92 -0.92
C ALA A 286 5.52 -17.26 -0.45
N MET A 287 4.58 -17.00 -1.35
CA MET A 287 3.26 -16.46 -1.02
C MET A 287 2.47 -17.40 -0.09
N TRP A 288 2.47 -18.73 -0.35
CA TRP A 288 1.80 -19.71 0.51
C TRP A 288 2.37 -19.73 1.94
N LEU A 289 3.70 -19.62 2.08
CA LEU A 289 4.34 -19.52 3.39
C LEU A 289 3.85 -18.28 4.15
N PHE A 290 3.83 -17.12 3.49
CA PHE A 290 3.38 -15.89 4.14
C PHE A 290 1.87 -15.88 4.43
N TYR A 291 1.07 -16.51 3.59
CA TYR A 291 -0.35 -16.76 3.91
C TYR A 291 -0.51 -17.64 5.16
N ALA A 292 0.29 -18.71 5.28
CA ALA A 292 0.27 -19.54 6.48
C ALA A 292 0.66 -18.76 7.73
N ILE A 293 1.67 -17.90 7.65
CA ILE A 293 2.07 -17.00 8.75
C ILE A 293 0.94 -16.03 9.09
N THR A 294 0.28 -15.45 8.07
CA THR A 294 -0.85 -14.52 8.27
C THR A 294 -2.01 -15.23 8.97
N VAL A 295 -2.39 -16.43 8.51
CA VAL A 295 -3.47 -17.22 9.16
C VAL A 295 -3.09 -17.57 10.58
N PHE A 296 -1.85 -18.00 10.84
CA PHE A 296 -1.36 -18.27 12.18
C PHE A 296 -1.45 -17.03 13.08
N ALA A 297 -1.01 -15.88 12.58
CA ALA A 297 -1.12 -14.61 13.31
C ALA A 297 -2.57 -14.21 13.59
N MET A 298 -3.50 -14.44 12.63
CA MET A 298 -4.93 -14.22 12.83
C MET A 298 -5.50 -15.15 13.90
N LEU A 299 -5.10 -16.42 13.91
CA LEU A 299 -5.50 -17.36 14.97
C LEU A 299 -5.02 -16.86 16.34
N LEU A 300 -3.77 -16.39 16.44
CA LEU A 300 -3.26 -15.82 17.69
C LEU A 300 -4.03 -14.55 18.07
N PHE A 301 -4.35 -13.68 17.12
CA PHE A 301 -5.11 -12.45 17.38
C PHE A 301 -6.48 -12.73 17.99
N PHE A 302 -7.20 -13.74 17.51
CA PHE A 302 -8.56 -14.04 17.95
C PHE A 302 -8.66 -15.05 19.11
N ALA A 303 -7.68 -15.95 19.25
CA ALA A 303 -7.74 -17.06 20.20
C ALA A 303 -6.91 -16.85 21.46
N LEU A 304 -5.84 -16.01 21.42
CA LEU A 304 -5.06 -15.75 22.61
C LEU A 304 -5.82 -14.87 23.61
N PRO A 305 -5.76 -15.20 24.92
CA PRO A 305 -6.27 -14.33 25.97
C PRO A 305 -5.31 -13.13 26.21
N ILE A 306 -5.31 -12.17 25.28
CA ILE A 306 -4.45 -11.00 25.37
C ILE A 306 -4.96 -10.10 26.49
N GLN A 307 -4.14 -9.86 27.52
CA GLN A 307 -4.51 -9.06 28.68
C GLN A 307 -3.89 -7.65 28.69
N HIS A 308 -2.81 -7.46 27.95
CA HIS A 308 -2.02 -6.23 27.92
C HIS A 308 -1.93 -5.62 26.53
N ALA A 309 -1.84 -4.29 26.45
CA ALA A 309 -1.64 -3.59 25.18
C ALA A 309 -0.35 -4.03 24.45
N SER A 310 0.70 -4.37 25.18
CA SER A 310 1.95 -4.91 24.60
C SER A 310 1.73 -6.22 23.84
N GLY A 311 0.89 -7.12 24.37
CA GLY A 311 0.52 -8.36 23.68
C GLY A 311 -0.25 -8.08 22.39
N MET A 312 -1.19 -7.10 22.39
CA MET A 312 -1.90 -6.67 21.19
C MET A 312 -0.92 -6.13 20.13
N TYR A 313 0.04 -5.28 20.52
CA TYR A 313 1.05 -4.77 19.59
C TYR A 313 1.95 -5.86 19.02
N ALA A 314 2.34 -6.84 19.84
CA ALA A 314 3.15 -7.99 19.39
C ALA A 314 2.40 -8.82 18.33
N VAL A 315 1.12 -9.10 18.55
CA VAL A 315 0.30 -9.81 17.56
C VAL A 315 0.05 -8.97 16.30
N CYS A 316 -0.15 -7.66 16.44
CA CYS A 316 -0.22 -6.75 15.29
C CYS A 316 1.10 -6.73 14.48
N ALA A 317 2.25 -6.80 15.14
CA ALA A 317 3.54 -6.94 14.47
C ALA A 317 3.64 -8.27 13.69
N LEU A 318 3.19 -9.39 14.30
CA LEU A 318 3.20 -10.68 13.62
C LEU A 318 2.23 -10.72 12.42
N LEU A 319 1.05 -10.13 12.57
CA LEU A 319 0.10 -9.92 11.46
C LEU A 319 0.75 -9.10 10.34
N GLY A 320 1.45 -8.01 10.70
CA GLY A 320 2.22 -7.22 9.77
C GLY A 320 3.29 -8.04 9.05
N PHE A 321 4.10 -8.79 9.79
CA PHE A 321 5.11 -9.68 9.20
C PHE A 321 4.50 -10.67 8.19
N GLY A 322 3.40 -11.32 8.54
CA GLY A 322 2.71 -12.25 7.66
C GLY A 322 2.18 -11.60 6.37
N THR A 323 1.78 -10.32 6.43
CA THR A 323 1.35 -9.55 5.26
C THR A 323 2.49 -8.86 4.51
N GLY A 324 3.75 -9.05 4.94
CA GLY A 324 4.97 -8.59 4.28
C GLY A 324 5.29 -9.38 3.01
N PHE A 325 4.33 -9.51 2.11
CA PHE A 325 4.48 -10.15 0.80
C PHE A 325 4.19 -9.18 -0.36
N TRP A 326 4.08 -7.88 -0.06
CA TRP A 326 3.59 -6.90 -1.02
C TRP A 326 4.48 -6.78 -2.26
N ALA A 327 5.81 -6.76 -2.09
CA ALA A 327 6.76 -6.67 -3.19
C ALA A 327 6.67 -7.89 -4.14
N ILE A 328 6.63 -9.10 -3.58
CA ILE A 328 6.50 -10.34 -4.39
C ILE A 328 5.12 -10.42 -5.03
N PHE A 329 4.06 -10.02 -4.32
CA PHE A 329 2.70 -9.94 -4.86
C PHE A 329 2.63 -9.04 -6.09
N VAL A 330 3.12 -7.80 -6.01
CA VAL A 330 3.12 -6.85 -7.12
C VAL A 330 3.95 -7.37 -8.29
N THR A 331 5.12 -7.94 -8.00
CA THR A 331 5.99 -8.54 -9.02
C THR A 331 5.30 -9.71 -9.73
N MET A 332 4.77 -10.67 -8.97
CA MET A 332 4.08 -11.84 -9.53
C MET A 332 2.85 -11.43 -10.36
N ALA A 333 2.10 -10.43 -9.89
CA ALA A 333 0.94 -9.92 -10.61
C ALA A 333 1.34 -9.24 -11.94
N ALA A 334 2.40 -8.44 -11.93
CA ALA A 334 2.91 -7.76 -13.12
C ALA A 334 3.51 -8.76 -14.14
N GLU A 335 4.21 -9.79 -13.66
CA GLU A 335 4.81 -10.85 -14.48
C GLU A 335 3.78 -11.74 -15.20
N GLN A 336 2.49 -11.67 -14.84
CA GLN A 336 1.42 -12.37 -15.57
C GLN A 336 1.14 -11.76 -16.94
N PHE A 337 1.49 -10.49 -17.16
CA PHE A 337 1.13 -9.71 -18.34
C PHE A 337 2.34 -9.40 -19.23
N GLY A 338 2.07 -9.26 -20.52
CA GLY A 338 3.05 -8.87 -21.51
C GLY A 338 3.64 -7.48 -21.25
N THR A 339 4.74 -7.18 -21.92
CA THR A 339 5.55 -5.96 -21.71
C THR A 339 4.73 -4.69 -21.85
N ASN A 340 3.77 -4.69 -22.79
CA ASN A 340 2.88 -3.55 -23.07
C ASN A 340 1.84 -3.28 -21.96
N LEU A 341 1.42 -4.28 -21.20
CA LEU A 341 0.44 -4.14 -20.10
C LEU A 341 1.07 -4.18 -18.70
N ARG A 342 2.30 -4.64 -18.57
CA ARG A 342 2.97 -4.87 -17.27
C ARG A 342 3.04 -3.61 -16.42
N ALA A 343 3.41 -2.48 -17.02
CA ALA A 343 3.49 -1.21 -16.30
C ALA A 343 2.12 -0.74 -15.78
N THR A 344 1.09 -0.89 -16.61
CA THR A 344 -0.30 -0.59 -16.21
C THR A 344 -0.76 -1.54 -15.10
N ALA A 345 -0.45 -2.83 -15.19
CA ALA A 345 -0.75 -3.82 -14.14
C ALA A 345 -0.07 -3.46 -12.81
N THR A 346 1.22 -3.10 -12.84
CA THR A 346 1.99 -2.71 -11.64
C THR A 346 1.39 -1.50 -10.94
N THR A 347 0.80 -0.56 -11.69
CA THR A 347 0.17 0.64 -11.14
C THR A 347 -1.26 0.37 -10.64
N THR A 348 -2.06 -0.36 -11.44
CA THR A 348 -3.50 -0.48 -11.17
C THR A 348 -3.82 -1.56 -10.15
N ILE A 349 -3.18 -2.74 -10.20
CA ILE A 349 -3.50 -3.87 -9.32
C ILE A 349 -3.37 -3.50 -7.84
N PRO A 350 -2.26 -2.91 -7.35
CA PRO A 350 -2.15 -2.50 -5.95
C PRO A 350 -3.23 -1.51 -5.50
N ASN A 351 -3.61 -0.58 -6.38
CA ASN A 351 -4.64 0.40 -6.06
C ASN A 351 -6.06 -0.21 -6.07
N MET A 352 -6.31 -1.21 -6.93
CA MET A 352 -7.55 -1.99 -6.89
C MET A 352 -7.65 -2.82 -5.60
N VAL A 353 -6.53 -3.41 -5.14
CA VAL A 353 -6.48 -4.11 -3.86
C VAL A 353 -6.78 -3.17 -2.69
N ARG A 354 -6.16 -1.99 -2.67
CA ARG A 354 -6.46 -0.94 -1.67
C ARG A 354 -7.92 -0.51 -1.75
N GLY A 355 -8.41 -0.23 -2.95
CA GLY A 355 -9.79 0.18 -3.22
C GLY A 355 -10.85 -0.89 -2.94
N SER A 356 -10.47 -2.13 -2.68
CA SER A 356 -11.39 -3.19 -2.23
C SER A 356 -11.67 -3.15 -0.73
N LEU A 357 -10.89 -2.41 0.08
CA LEU A 357 -11.11 -2.28 1.52
C LEU A 357 -12.52 -1.79 1.88
N PRO A 358 -13.12 -0.81 1.21
CA PRO A 358 -14.50 -0.42 1.49
C PRO A 358 -15.51 -1.56 1.37
N LEU A 359 -15.32 -2.47 0.41
CA LEU A 359 -16.19 -3.66 0.27
C LEU A 359 -16.02 -4.61 1.45
N MET A 360 -14.79 -4.79 1.94
CA MET A 360 -14.53 -5.60 3.13
C MET A 360 -15.10 -4.94 4.39
N LEU A 361 -15.00 -3.61 4.51
CA LEU A 361 -15.61 -2.86 5.62
C LEU A 361 -17.14 -2.94 5.56
N LEU A 362 -17.73 -2.86 4.37
CA LEU A 362 -19.17 -3.02 4.18
C LEU A 362 -19.64 -4.42 4.61
N LEU A 363 -18.94 -5.46 4.17
CA LEU A 363 -19.21 -6.84 4.59
C LEU A 363 -19.06 -6.99 6.11
N PHE A 364 -17.98 -6.46 6.68
CA PHE A 364 -17.71 -6.51 8.10
C PHE A 364 -18.80 -5.80 8.92
N THR A 365 -19.23 -4.61 8.48
CA THR A 365 -20.31 -3.86 9.14
C THR A 365 -21.65 -4.58 9.02
N TYR A 366 -21.98 -5.09 7.83
CA TYR A 366 -23.21 -5.88 7.61
C TYR A 366 -23.28 -7.11 8.51
N LEU A 367 -22.16 -7.82 8.69
CA LEU A 367 -22.11 -8.99 9.57
C LEU A 367 -22.30 -8.62 11.05
N GLN A 368 -22.01 -7.40 11.47
CA GLN A 368 -22.22 -6.95 12.86
C GLN A 368 -23.70 -6.84 13.23
N ASP A 369 -24.62 -6.74 12.25
CA ASP A 369 -26.05 -6.74 12.49
C ASP A 369 -26.56 -8.15 12.91
N TYR A 370 -25.76 -9.20 12.62
CA TYR A 370 -26.14 -10.61 12.85
C TYR A 370 -25.22 -11.35 13.83
N THR A 371 -24.01 -10.83 14.07
CA THR A 371 -23.00 -11.52 14.88
C THR A 371 -22.20 -10.51 15.73
N PRO A 372 -21.61 -10.96 16.87
CA PRO A 372 -20.70 -10.13 17.63
C PRO A 372 -19.53 -9.58 16.79
N TYR A 373 -19.03 -8.42 17.17
CA TYR A 373 -17.95 -7.70 16.46
C TYR A 373 -16.76 -8.58 16.08
N ILE A 374 -16.27 -9.40 17.04
CA ILE A 374 -15.14 -10.31 16.81
C ILE A 374 -15.49 -11.40 15.77
N ASN A 375 -16.70 -11.97 15.87
CA ASN A 375 -17.15 -13.01 14.93
C ASN A 375 -17.33 -12.45 13.51
N ALA A 376 -17.85 -11.22 13.38
CA ALA A 376 -17.95 -10.55 12.09
C ALA A 376 -16.56 -10.39 11.44
N ALA A 377 -15.53 -10.03 12.23
CA ALA A 377 -14.16 -9.95 11.73
C ALA A 377 -13.62 -11.33 11.32
N ILE A 378 -13.84 -12.38 12.14
CA ILE A 378 -13.40 -13.74 11.82
C ILE A 378 -14.01 -14.20 10.50
N ILE A 379 -15.33 -14.04 10.32
CA ILE A 379 -16.03 -14.46 9.11
C ILE A 379 -15.50 -13.70 7.89
N THR A 380 -15.33 -12.38 8.00
CA THR A 380 -14.73 -11.56 6.95
C THR A 380 -13.32 -12.04 6.59
N GLY A 381 -12.50 -12.34 7.59
CA GLY A 381 -11.15 -12.87 7.41
C GLY A 381 -11.12 -14.24 6.73
N ILE A 382 -12.00 -15.15 7.12
CA ILE A 382 -12.14 -16.48 6.48
C ILE A 382 -12.50 -16.31 4.99
N ILE A 383 -13.48 -15.46 4.68
CA ILE A 383 -13.89 -15.20 3.30
C ILE A 383 -12.71 -14.64 2.49
N VAL A 384 -12.03 -13.60 3.00
CA VAL A 384 -10.90 -12.97 2.31
C VAL A 384 -9.76 -13.96 2.10
N MET A 385 -9.34 -14.69 3.14
CA MET A 385 -8.25 -15.67 3.04
C MET A 385 -8.58 -16.82 2.10
N THR A 386 -9.82 -17.33 2.14
CA THR A 386 -10.26 -18.43 1.27
C THR A 386 -10.27 -17.99 -0.19
N LEU A 387 -10.84 -16.83 -0.51
CA LEU A 387 -10.85 -16.31 -1.87
C LEU A 387 -9.43 -16.09 -2.39
N SER A 388 -8.55 -15.53 -1.54
CA SER A 388 -7.16 -15.27 -1.91
C SER A 388 -6.35 -16.55 -2.10
N ALA A 389 -6.57 -17.55 -1.26
CA ALA A 389 -5.95 -18.88 -1.40
C ALA A 389 -6.39 -19.57 -2.70
N ILE A 390 -7.68 -19.54 -3.02
CA ILE A 390 -8.22 -20.07 -4.29
C ILE A 390 -7.58 -19.34 -5.48
N ALA A 391 -7.54 -18.01 -5.44
CA ALA A 391 -6.94 -17.22 -6.50
C ALA A 391 -5.45 -17.52 -6.69
N LEU A 392 -4.69 -17.66 -5.59
CA LEU A 392 -3.27 -18.02 -5.61
C LEU A 392 -3.05 -19.45 -6.14
N TYR A 393 -3.91 -20.38 -5.78
CA TYR A 393 -3.84 -21.76 -6.29
C TYR A 393 -3.93 -21.80 -7.82
N PHE A 394 -4.88 -21.05 -8.41
CA PHE A 394 -5.10 -20.99 -9.86
C PHE A 394 -4.23 -19.95 -10.59
N MET A 395 -3.37 -19.20 -9.89
CA MET A 395 -2.43 -18.30 -10.52
C MET A 395 -1.25 -19.10 -11.09
N LYS A 396 -0.74 -18.70 -12.25
CA LYS A 396 0.45 -19.31 -12.86
C LYS A 396 1.72 -18.90 -12.12
N GLU A 397 2.67 -19.83 -11.97
CA GLU A 397 4.01 -19.52 -11.47
C GLU A 397 4.76 -18.63 -12.46
N THR A 398 5.50 -17.65 -11.94
CA THR A 398 6.23 -16.68 -12.77
C THR A 398 7.73 -16.66 -12.52
N PHE A 399 8.23 -17.43 -11.55
CA PHE A 399 9.66 -17.48 -11.25
C PHE A 399 10.46 -17.95 -12.48
N ALA A 400 11.46 -17.15 -12.88
CA ALA A 400 12.34 -17.41 -14.04
C ALA A 400 11.60 -17.51 -15.39
N ARG A 401 10.37 -17.01 -15.48
CA ARG A 401 9.63 -16.96 -16.74
C ARG A 401 10.24 -15.92 -17.67
N ASP A 402 10.29 -16.24 -18.97
CA ASP A 402 10.58 -15.25 -20.01
C ASP A 402 9.45 -14.23 -20.04
N LEU A 403 9.82 -12.96 -19.95
CA LEU A 403 8.88 -11.84 -19.84
C LEU A 403 8.78 -11.02 -21.14
N ASP A 404 9.54 -11.39 -22.19
CA ASP A 404 9.59 -10.66 -23.45
C ASP A 404 8.48 -11.12 -24.41
N PHE A 405 7.23 -10.91 -23.98
CA PHE A 405 6.04 -11.13 -24.82
C PHE A 405 5.12 -9.90 -24.80
N ILE A 406 4.36 -9.74 -25.87
CA ILE A 406 3.38 -8.66 -26.03
C ILE A 406 1.99 -9.28 -26.00
N GLU A 407 1.05 -8.63 -25.30
CA GLU A 407 -0.35 -8.99 -25.31
C GLU A 407 -1.02 -8.39 -26.55
N GLU A 408 -1.73 -9.24 -27.32
CA GLU A 408 -2.48 -8.84 -28.51
C GLU A 408 -3.89 -8.31 -28.16
#